data_fd75887eb0082e6c0263bcb352ce0de5
#
_entry.id   fd75887eb0082e6c0263bcb352ce0de5
#
_cell.length_a   1.000
_cell.length_b   1.000
_cell.length_c   1.000
_cell.angle_alpha   90.00
_cell.angle_beta   90.00
_cell.angle_gamma   90.00
#
_symmetry.space_group_name_H-M   'P 1'
#
loop_
_entity.id
_entity.type
_entity.pdbx_description
1 polymer ?
#
loop_
_entity_poly.entity_id
_entity_poly.type
_entity_poly.pdbx_seq_one_letter_code
_entity_poly.pdbx_strand_id
1 'polypeptide(L)'
;SDVAYWHLEPEDAAPGRARRLARRALARWGMEDMSDSVELLVSEVVTNAVRYASRPVTLRLLRTDVLRCEVGDDVPQLPRLRQARATDEGGRGLYLVNKLARRWGATRLSTGKVVWFELSRG
;
A
#
# COMPACT_ATOMS: atom_id res chain seq x y z
N SER A 1 11.10 -7.54 -15.17
CA SER A 1 9.75 -7.02 -15.30
C SER A 1 9.60 -5.75 -14.46
N ASP A 2 8.77 -4.84 -14.92
CA ASP A 2 8.48 -3.58 -14.24
C ASP A 2 7.25 -3.69 -13.32
N VAL A 3 6.71 -4.89 -13.14
CA VAL A 3 5.52 -5.13 -12.31
C VAL A 3 5.81 -6.31 -11.39
N ALA A 4 5.47 -6.13 -10.11
CA ALA A 4 5.46 -7.20 -9.13
C ALA A 4 4.06 -7.27 -8.51
N TYR A 5 3.52 -8.48 -8.36
CA TYR A 5 2.12 -8.66 -7.99
C TYR A 5 1.96 -9.86 -7.09
N TRP A 6 1.19 -9.71 -6.01
CA TRP A 6 0.96 -10.77 -5.02
C TRP A 6 -0.46 -10.71 -4.47
N HIS A 7 -0.93 -11.87 -4.00
CA HIS A 7 -2.13 -11.97 -3.17
C HIS A 7 -1.70 -12.23 -1.73
N LEU A 8 -2.38 -11.58 -0.79
CA LEU A 8 -2.12 -11.72 0.64
C LEU A 8 -3.41 -12.11 1.34
N GLU A 9 -3.36 -13.17 2.14
CA GLU A 9 -4.51 -13.52 2.96
C GLU A 9 -4.80 -12.40 3.97
N PRO A 10 -6.09 -12.11 4.25
CA PRO A 10 -6.44 -11.03 5.17
C PRO A 10 -6.26 -11.44 6.62
N GLU A 11 -5.04 -11.46 7.08
CA GLU A 11 -4.66 -11.91 8.42
C GLU A 11 -3.61 -10.96 9.00
N ASP A 12 -3.31 -11.12 10.30
CA ASP A 12 -2.40 -10.22 11.01
C ASP A 12 -0.98 -10.24 10.44
N ALA A 13 -0.60 -11.36 9.83
CA ALA A 13 0.74 -11.49 9.23
C ALA A 13 0.89 -10.75 7.89
N ALA A 14 -0.22 -10.31 7.27
CA ALA A 14 -0.18 -9.74 5.93
C ALA A 14 0.68 -8.48 5.81
N PRO A 15 0.60 -7.49 6.72
CA PRO A 15 1.46 -6.31 6.58
C PRO A 15 2.95 -6.62 6.61
N GLY A 16 3.37 -7.52 7.51
CA GLY A 16 4.78 -7.94 7.58
C GLY A 16 5.23 -8.67 6.31
N ARG A 17 4.37 -9.54 5.79
CA ARG A 17 4.65 -10.23 4.53
C ARG A 17 4.75 -9.23 3.37
N ALA A 18 3.84 -8.26 3.32
CA ALA A 18 3.86 -7.23 2.29
C ALA A 18 5.16 -6.44 2.30
N ARG A 19 5.65 -6.06 3.49
CA ARG A 19 6.94 -5.37 3.61
C ARG A 19 8.07 -6.18 3.02
N ARG A 20 8.13 -7.49 3.35
CA ARG A 20 9.21 -8.35 2.84
C ARG A 20 9.15 -8.52 1.34
N LEU A 21 7.96 -8.67 0.78
CA LEU A 21 7.77 -8.80 -0.66
C LEU A 21 8.17 -7.51 -1.39
N ALA A 22 7.77 -6.37 -0.85
CA ALA A 22 8.14 -5.08 -1.42
C ALA A 22 9.65 -4.88 -1.38
N ARG A 23 10.30 -5.20 -0.26
CA ARG A 23 11.75 -5.10 -0.13
C ARG A 23 12.47 -5.92 -1.21
N ARG A 24 12.02 -7.14 -1.44
CA ARG A 24 12.62 -8.01 -2.46
C ARG A 24 12.46 -7.44 -3.85
N ALA A 25 11.28 -6.91 -4.17
CA ALA A 25 11.04 -6.30 -5.48
C ALA A 25 11.94 -5.09 -5.70
N LEU A 26 12.04 -4.22 -4.70
CA LEU A 26 12.90 -3.04 -4.79
C LEU A 26 14.37 -3.43 -4.96
N ALA A 27 14.81 -4.47 -4.26
CA ALA A 27 16.19 -4.96 -4.41
C ALA A 27 16.45 -5.44 -5.84
N ARG A 28 15.52 -6.18 -6.43
CA ARG A 28 15.65 -6.64 -7.83
C ARG A 28 15.72 -5.47 -8.80
N TRP A 29 15.07 -4.36 -8.48
CA TRP A 29 15.04 -3.17 -9.34
C TRP A 29 16.15 -2.17 -9.05
N GLY A 30 17.05 -2.47 -8.09
CA GLY A 30 18.10 -1.54 -7.71
C GLY A 30 17.58 -0.29 -7.03
N MET A 31 16.46 -0.39 -6.33
CA MET A 31 15.77 0.73 -5.69
C MET A 31 15.75 0.60 -4.17
N GLU A 32 16.79 0.01 -3.60
CA GLU A 32 16.86 -0.26 -2.16
C GLU A 32 16.81 1.01 -1.31
N ASP A 33 17.24 2.14 -1.86
CA ASP A 33 17.19 3.42 -1.18
C ASP A 33 15.77 3.89 -0.87
N MET A 34 14.77 3.34 -1.56
CA MET A 34 13.37 3.65 -1.31
C MET A 34 12.71 2.71 -0.30
N SER A 35 13.44 1.71 0.17
CA SER A 35 12.84 0.60 0.93
C SER A 35 12.16 1.07 2.21
N ASP A 36 12.80 1.94 2.98
CA ASP A 36 12.23 2.39 4.26
C ASP A 36 10.88 3.08 4.07
N SER A 37 10.80 4.01 3.12
CA SER A 37 9.56 4.74 2.85
C SER A 37 8.49 3.82 2.28
N VAL A 38 8.86 2.96 1.32
CA VAL A 38 7.91 2.05 0.68
C VAL A 38 7.37 1.04 1.69
N GLU A 39 8.24 0.44 2.50
CA GLU A 39 7.81 -0.55 3.50
C GLU A 39 6.85 0.06 4.51
N LEU A 40 7.12 1.29 4.95
CA LEU A 40 6.25 1.97 5.89
C LEU A 40 4.87 2.19 5.28
N LEU A 41 4.80 2.74 4.07
CA LEU A 41 3.53 3.03 3.42
C LEU A 41 2.78 1.76 3.04
N VAL A 42 3.47 0.76 2.51
CA VAL A 42 2.85 -0.54 2.17
C VAL A 42 2.24 -1.18 3.42
N SER A 43 2.99 -1.18 4.52
CA SER A 43 2.51 -1.75 5.78
C SER A 43 1.21 -1.09 6.24
N GLU A 44 1.15 0.24 6.19
CA GLU A 44 -0.01 0.99 6.66
C GLU A 44 -1.22 0.80 5.75
N VAL A 45 -1.02 0.82 4.44
CA VAL A 45 -2.13 0.64 3.50
C VAL A 45 -2.65 -0.80 3.54
N VAL A 46 -1.76 -1.79 3.65
CA VAL A 46 -2.16 -3.20 3.77
C VAL A 46 -2.88 -3.44 5.10
N THR A 47 -2.39 -2.85 6.19
CA THR A 47 -3.07 -2.95 7.49
C THR A 47 -4.51 -2.45 7.39
N ASN A 48 -4.71 -1.30 6.75
CA ASN A 48 -6.06 -0.78 6.53
C ASN A 48 -6.91 -1.73 5.69
N ALA A 49 -6.35 -2.26 4.60
CA ALA A 49 -7.09 -3.12 3.70
C ALA A 49 -7.55 -4.42 4.38
N VAL A 50 -6.65 -5.08 5.13
CA VAL A 50 -6.98 -6.37 5.73
C VAL A 50 -7.92 -6.26 6.94
N ARG A 51 -8.04 -5.07 7.51
CA ARG A 51 -8.89 -4.88 8.70
C ARG A 51 -10.33 -5.34 8.47
N TYR A 52 -10.85 -5.11 7.29
CA TYR A 52 -12.25 -5.41 6.95
C TYR A 52 -12.40 -6.38 5.77
N ALA A 53 -11.31 -6.79 5.15
CA ALA A 53 -11.36 -7.65 3.99
C ALA A 53 -11.80 -9.06 4.37
N SER A 54 -12.60 -9.70 3.51
CA SER A 54 -12.99 -11.09 3.67
C SER A 54 -12.34 -12.00 2.62
N ARG A 55 -11.66 -11.42 1.62
CA ARG A 55 -10.94 -12.13 0.57
C ARG A 55 -9.50 -11.66 0.51
N PRO A 56 -8.62 -12.41 -0.17
CA PRO A 56 -7.23 -11.98 -0.30
C PRO A 56 -7.10 -10.56 -0.83
N VAL A 57 -6.18 -9.84 -0.24
CA VAL A 57 -5.83 -8.47 -0.63
C VAL A 57 -4.75 -8.56 -1.71
N THR A 58 -4.83 -7.73 -2.73
CA THR A 58 -3.80 -7.70 -3.77
C THR A 58 -2.80 -6.59 -3.48
N LEU A 59 -1.53 -6.87 -3.75
CA LEU A 59 -0.45 -5.89 -3.66
C LEU A 59 0.27 -5.87 -5.00
N ARG A 60 0.41 -4.69 -5.58
CA ARG A 60 1.09 -4.52 -6.86
C ARG A 60 2.05 -3.35 -6.78
N LEU A 61 3.29 -3.58 -7.19
CA LEU A 61 4.29 -2.53 -7.34
C LEU A 61 4.59 -2.36 -8.82
N LEU A 62 4.65 -1.12 -9.27
CA LEU A 62 4.95 -0.78 -10.65
C LEU A 62 6.12 0.18 -10.69
N ARG A 63 7.12 -0.16 -11.49
CA ARG A 63 8.27 0.69 -11.74
C ARG A 63 8.07 1.42 -13.06
N THR A 64 7.82 2.71 -12.97
CA THR A 64 7.72 3.61 -14.12
C THR A 64 8.71 4.75 -13.90
N ASP A 65 8.38 5.96 -14.30
CA ASP A 65 9.15 7.15 -13.91
C ASP A 65 8.94 7.50 -12.43
N VAL A 66 7.93 6.91 -11.81
CA VAL A 66 7.70 6.92 -10.35
C VAL A 66 7.66 5.47 -9.87
N LEU A 67 7.69 5.26 -8.57
CA LEU A 67 7.32 3.98 -7.98
C LEU A 67 5.86 4.08 -7.55
N ARG A 68 5.02 3.23 -8.11
CA ARG A 68 3.59 3.18 -7.77
C ARG A 68 3.28 1.89 -7.03
N CYS A 69 2.50 2.01 -5.97
CA CYS A 69 1.99 0.87 -5.23
C CYS A 69 0.47 0.89 -5.28
N GLU A 70 -0.14 -0.29 -5.50
CA GLU A 70 -1.58 -0.45 -5.52
C GLU A 70 -1.97 -1.58 -4.57
N VAL A 71 -2.95 -1.32 -3.71
CA VAL A 71 -3.48 -2.32 -2.77
C VAL A 71 -4.97 -2.44 -3.03
N GLY A 72 -5.41 -3.63 -3.47
CA GLY A 72 -6.81 -3.90 -3.76
C GLY A 72 -7.46 -4.76 -2.69
N ASP A 73 -8.71 -4.44 -2.34
CA ASP A 73 -9.48 -5.23 -1.40
C ASP A 73 -10.93 -5.34 -1.86
N ASP A 74 -11.72 -6.17 -1.16
CA ASP A 74 -13.12 -6.43 -1.50
C ASP A 74 -14.11 -5.56 -0.72
N VAL A 75 -13.63 -4.53 -0.03
CA VAL A 75 -14.46 -3.63 0.76
C VAL A 75 -14.82 -2.42 -0.09
N PRO A 76 -16.11 -2.21 -0.41
CA PRO A 76 -16.49 -1.14 -1.34
C PRO A 76 -16.39 0.27 -0.77
N GLN A 77 -16.32 0.41 0.54
CA GLN A 77 -16.23 1.72 1.17
C GLN A 77 -14.85 2.32 0.94
N LEU A 78 -14.82 3.54 0.39
CA LEU A 78 -13.57 4.24 0.19
C LEU A 78 -12.98 4.67 1.54
N PRO A 79 -11.64 4.67 1.64
CA PRO A 79 -11.00 5.15 2.86
C PRO A 79 -11.27 6.64 3.03
N ARG A 80 -11.43 7.07 4.28
CA ARG A 80 -11.56 8.47 4.60
C ARG A 80 -10.23 8.98 5.13
N LEU A 81 -9.77 10.08 4.54
CA LEU A 81 -8.65 10.79 5.14
C LEU A 81 -9.17 11.49 6.38
N ARG A 82 -8.83 10.94 7.52
CA ARG A 82 -9.12 11.62 8.78
C ARG A 82 -8.09 12.71 8.99
N GLN A 83 -8.48 13.75 9.69
CA GLN A 83 -7.49 14.61 10.34
C GLN A 83 -6.93 13.84 11.52
N ALA A 84 -6.42 12.67 11.25
CA ALA A 84 -5.91 11.80 12.27
C ALA A 84 -4.59 12.36 12.79
N ARG A 85 -4.45 12.33 14.09
CA ARG A 85 -3.14 12.52 14.71
C ARG A 85 -2.30 11.30 14.37
N ALA A 86 -0.99 11.48 14.31
CA ALA A 86 -0.10 10.36 14.04
C ALA A 86 -0.23 9.22 15.06
N THR A 87 -0.84 9.51 16.22
CA THR A 87 -1.09 8.55 17.29
C THR A 87 -2.41 7.80 17.13
N ASP A 88 -3.29 8.21 16.22
CA ASP A 88 -4.61 7.59 16.04
C ASP A 88 -4.45 6.33 15.18
N GLU A 89 -4.72 5.17 15.74
CA GLU A 89 -4.53 3.91 15.06
C GLU A 89 -5.38 3.80 13.77
N GLY A 90 -6.65 4.21 13.84
CA GLY A 90 -7.57 4.02 12.73
C GLY A 90 -7.32 4.89 11.51
N GLY A 91 -6.53 5.97 11.63
CA GLY A 91 -6.26 6.89 10.54
C GLY A 91 -4.79 7.02 10.17
N ARG A 92 -3.92 6.31 10.88
CA ARG A 92 -2.48 6.47 10.73
C ARG A 92 -1.99 6.18 9.32
N GLY A 93 -2.52 5.13 8.69
CA GLY A 93 -2.08 4.73 7.36
C GLY A 93 -2.26 5.84 6.34
N LEU A 94 -3.47 6.41 6.27
CA LEU A 94 -3.73 7.49 5.32
C LEU A 94 -3.00 8.78 5.68
N TYR A 95 -2.81 9.03 6.98
CA TYR A 95 -2.01 10.16 7.42
C TYR A 95 -0.60 10.09 6.86
N LEU A 96 0.05 8.92 6.99
CA LEU A 96 1.40 8.72 6.49
C LEU A 96 1.47 8.79 4.97
N VAL A 97 0.51 8.20 4.27
CA VAL A 97 0.45 8.26 2.81
C VAL A 97 0.35 9.72 2.36
N ASN A 98 -0.53 10.49 2.99
CA ASN A 98 -0.71 11.89 2.64
C ASN A 98 0.54 12.73 2.88
N LYS A 99 1.35 12.36 3.89
CA LYS A 99 2.58 13.08 4.23
C LYS A 99 3.76 12.72 3.33
N LEU A 100 3.88 11.44 2.95
CA LEU A 100 5.09 10.93 2.32
C LEU A 100 4.94 10.67 0.84
N ALA A 101 3.71 10.37 0.38
CA ALA A 101 3.50 10.09 -1.03
C ALA A 101 3.47 11.37 -1.84
N ARG A 102 4.03 11.30 -3.05
CA ARG A 102 3.92 12.38 -4.02
C ARG A 102 2.47 12.58 -4.45
N ARG A 103 1.78 11.49 -4.71
CA ARG A 103 0.36 11.45 -5.06
C ARG A 103 -0.24 10.18 -4.48
N TRP A 104 -1.52 10.21 -4.18
CA TRP A 104 -2.25 9.00 -3.78
C TRP A 104 -3.73 9.17 -4.12
N GLY A 105 -4.42 8.06 -4.14
CA GLY A 105 -5.85 8.08 -4.37
C GLY A 105 -6.48 6.73 -4.09
N ALA A 106 -7.78 6.67 -4.27
CA ALA A 106 -8.56 5.45 -4.14
C ALA A 106 -9.56 5.39 -5.28
N THR A 107 -9.65 4.22 -5.92
CA THR A 107 -10.56 3.98 -7.02
C THR A 107 -11.52 2.89 -6.62
N ARG A 108 -12.83 3.19 -6.68
CA ARG A 108 -13.88 2.20 -6.40
C ARG A 108 -14.06 1.30 -7.61
N LEU A 109 -14.14 0.00 -7.34
CA LEU A 109 -14.44 -1.02 -8.33
C LEU A 109 -15.80 -1.65 -8.01
N SER A 110 -16.36 -2.43 -8.94
CA SER A 110 -17.60 -3.14 -8.68
C SER A 110 -17.48 -4.17 -7.55
N THR A 111 -16.27 -4.68 -7.30
CA THR A 111 -16.02 -5.74 -6.33
C THR A 111 -15.21 -5.28 -5.11
N GLY A 112 -14.97 -3.97 -4.99
CA GLY A 112 -14.15 -3.45 -3.90
C GLY A 112 -13.53 -2.13 -4.27
N LYS A 113 -12.23 -1.98 -3.96
CA LYS A 113 -11.50 -0.75 -4.28
C LYS A 113 -10.01 -1.03 -4.42
N VAL A 114 -9.32 -0.06 -5.01
CA VAL A 114 -7.85 -0.03 -5.05
C VAL A 114 -7.41 1.29 -4.42
N VAL A 115 -6.55 1.20 -3.42
CA VAL A 115 -5.85 2.35 -2.84
C VAL A 115 -4.44 2.35 -3.43
N TRP A 116 -3.99 3.48 -3.95
CA TRP A 116 -2.67 3.56 -4.58
C TRP A 116 -1.92 4.78 -4.09
N PHE A 117 -0.59 4.69 -4.14
CA PHE A 117 0.28 5.84 -3.89
C PHE A 117 1.48 5.80 -4.83
N GLU A 118 2.06 6.96 -5.06
CA GLU A 118 3.25 7.13 -5.90
C GLU A 118 4.32 7.88 -5.13
N LEU A 119 5.55 7.41 -5.29
CA LEU A 119 6.74 8.03 -4.73
C LEU A 119 7.69 8.38 -5.87
N SER A 120 8.34 9.53 -5.74
CA SER A 120 9.39 9.91 -6.68
C SER A 120 10.59 8.97 -6.56
N ARG A 121 11.21 8.65 -7.68
CA ARG A 121 12.33 7.71 -7.71
C ARG A 121 13.69 8.32 -7.37
N GLY A 122 13.71 9.41 -6.75
CA GLY A 122 14.95 10.03 -6.34
C GLY A 122 15.20 11.39 -6.94
#